data_b012ebf62386128738032b5ac65e7dd2
#
_entry.id   b012ebf62386128738032b5ac65e7dd2
#
_cell.length_a   1.000
_cell.length_b   1.000
_cell.length_c   1.000
_cell.angle_alpha   90.00
_cell.angle_beta   90.00
_cell.angle_gamma   90.00
#
_symmetry.space_group_name_H-M   'P 1'
#
loop_
_entity.id
_entity.type
_entity.pdbx_description
1 polymer ?
#
loop_
_entity_poly.entity_id
_entity_poly.type
_entity_poly.pdbx_seq_one_letter_code
_entity_poly.pdbx_strand_id
1 'polypeptide(L)'
;MKIIKTFIIFFFVILPINILKSEIIVMSKCDDKQDEFLKNEYILNLKERIMTRNYVYKEKTFQKYRLTDLSVKKSNSYVQNIYEEDGKILTHKHGYPQFYTQILFEKDKKEIFMKTVLNDEEGLSKISTCKKIEKFEKES
;
A
#
# COMPACT_ATOMS: atom_id res chain seq x y z
N MET A 1 45.14 31.33 -41.37
CA MET A 1 44.32 30.11 -41.26
C MET A 1 43.90 29.92 -39.80
N LYS A 2 42.69 30.29 -39.50
CA LYS A 2 42.15 30.05 -38.16
C LYS A 2 41.54 28.68 -38.14
N ILE A 3 42.19 27.75 -37.45
CA ILE A 3 41.59 26.48 -37.12
C ILE A 3 40.55 26.76 -36.08
N ILE A 4 39.29 26.80 -36.49
CA ILE A 4 38.18 26.76 -35.57
C ILE A 4 38.17 25.36 -35.00
N LYS A 5 38.80 25.20 -33.85
CA LYS A 5 38.55 24.03 -33.05
C LYS A 5 37.11 24.13 -32.58
N THR A 6 36.23 23.54 -33.33
CA THR A 6 34.89 23.30 -32.85
C THR A 6 35.04 22.36 -31.68
N PHE A 7 35.07 22.92 -30.46
CA PHE A 7 34.84 22.18 -29.29
C PHE A 7 33.39 21.72 -29.40
N ILE A 8 33.21 20.54 -29.90
CA ILE A 8 32.00 19.79 -29.68
C ILE A 8 32.05 19.51 -28.18
N ILE A 9 31.51 20.43 -27.40
CA ILE A 9 31.16 20.14 -26.05
C ILE A 9 30.05 19.09 -26.19
N PHE A 10 30.42 17.83 -26.10
CA PHE A 10 29.50 16.79 -25.76
C PHE A 10 29.00 17.17 -24.39
N PHE A 11 27.94 17.96 -24.35
CA PHE A 11 27.08 17.94 -23.23
C PHE A 11 26.55 16.51 -23.15
N PHE A 12 27.28 15.67 -22.45
CA PHE A 12 26.67 14.55 -21.79
C PHE A 12 25.64 15.18 -20.87
N VAL A 13 24.47 15.43 -21.41
CA VAL A 13 23.28 15.53 -20.60
C VAL A 13 23.22 14.17 -19.96
N ILE A 14 23.84 14.06 -18.79
CA ILE A 14 23.54 12.97 -17.88
C ILE A 14 22.09 13.25 -17.51
N LEU A 15 21.20 12.77 -18.38
CA LEU A 15 19.82 12.58 -17.99
C LEU A 15 19.93 11.76 -16.72
N PRO A 16 19.44 12.28 -15.58
CA PRO A 16 19.37 11.43 -14.42
C PRO A 16 18.59 10.21 -14.91
N ILE A 17 19.29 9.09 -15.01
CA ILE A 17 18.60 7.82 -15.14
C ILE A 17 17.78 7.76 -13.88
N ASN A 18 16.53 8.16 -13.98
CA ASN A 18 15.56 7.88 -12.94
C ASN A 18 15.47 6.36 -12.93
N ILE A 19 16.36 5.75 -12.15
CA ILE A 19 16.20 4.37 -11.76
C ILE A 19 14.85 4.38 -11.07
N LEU A 20 13.84 3.83 -11.76
CA LEU A 20 12.51 3.65 -11.22
C LEU A 20 12.66 2.74 -10.03
N LYS A 21 12.88 3.36 -8.87
CA LYS A 21 12.87 2.64 -7.61
C LYS A 21 11.45 2.15 -7.40
N SER A 22 11.26 0.83 -7.42
CA SER A 22 9.98 0.26 -7.06
C SER A 22 9.79 0.45 -5.57
N GLU A 23 8.92 1.36 -5.20
CA GLU A 23 8.55 1.59 -3.81
C GLU A 23 7.49 0.57 -3.41
N ILE A 24 7.81 -0.21 -2.40
CA ILE A 24 6.87 -1.12 -1.75
C ILE A 24 6.62 -0.62 -0.33
N ILE A 25 5.37 -0.38 -0.01
CA ILE A 25 4.94 0.04 1.32
C ILE A 25 4.21 -1.12 1.98
N VAL A 26 4.64 -1.49 3.18
CA VAL A 26 3.97 -2.52 3.98
C VAL A 26 3.37 -1.85 5.20
N MET A 27 2.04 -1.89 5.29
CA MET A 27 1.29 -1.47 6.46
C MET A 27 0.86 -2.73 7.21
N SER A 28 1.37 -2.91 8.41
CA SER A 28 1.16 -4.14 9.18
C SER A 28 0.60 -3.88 10.58
N LYS A 29 0.13 -4.95 11.19
CA LYS A 29 -0.58 -4.92 12.47
C LYS A 29 -1.77 -3.97 12.43
N CYS A 30 -2.53 -4.06 11.34
CA CYS A 30 -3.73 -3.27 11.13
C CYS A 30 -4.92 -3.95 11.80
N ASP A 31 -5.64 -3.19 12.62
CA ASP A 31 -6.78 -3.72 13.36
C ASP A 31 -7.92 -4.14 12.44
N ASP A 32 -8.61 -5.20 12.82
CA ASP A 32 -9.88 -5.60 12.23
C ASP A 32 -11.00 -5.25 13.21
N LYS A 33 -12.04 -4.56 12.75
CA LYS A 33 -13.15 -4.15 13.60
C LYS A 33 -14.04 -5.32 14.05
N GLN A 34 -14.00 -6.42 13.30
CA GLN A 34 -14.86 -7.58 13.56
C GLN A 34 -14.18 -8.64 14.40
N ASP A 35 -12.84 -8.69 14.38
CA ASP A 35 -12.07 -9.71 15.08
C ASP A 35 -10.78 -9.13 15.66
N GLU A 36 -10.69 -9.07 16.96
CA GLU A 36 -9.51 -8.58 17.68
C GLU A 36 -8.24 -9.44 17.49
N PHE A 37 -8.42 -10.71 17.15
CA PHE A 37 -7.32 -11.66 16.92
C PHE A 37 -6.80 -11.63 15.48
N LEU A 38 -7.58 -11.04 14.59
CA LEU A 38 -7.23 -10.85 13.19
C LEU A 38 -6.48 -9.54 13.03
N LYS A 39 -5.31 -9.62 12.44
CA LYS A 39 -4.55 -8.44 12.00
C LYS A 39 -4.37 -8.50 10.49
N ASN A 40 -4.59 -7.38 9.85
CA ASN A 40 -4.37 -7.25 8.43
C ASN A 40 -2.97 -6.72 8.15
N GLU A 41 -2.40 -7.17 7.06
CA GLU A 41 -1.18 -6.64 6.48
C GLU A 41 -1.48 -6.24 5.04
N TYR A 42 -1.17 -5.01 4.68
CA TYR A 42 -1.33 -4.50 3.33
C TYR A 42 0.03 -4.25 2.71
N ILE A 43 0.26 -4.86 1.57
CA ILE A 43 1.47 -4.67 0.78
C ILE A 43 1.09 -3.84 -0.44
N LEU A 44 1.60 -2.63 -0.52
CA LEU A 44 1.31 -1.67 -1.58
C LEU A 44 2.51 -1.59 -2.50
N ASN A 45 2.43 -2.24 -3.66
CA ASN A 45 3.45 -2.15 -4.69
C ASN A 45 3.06 -1.03 -5.67
N LEU A 46 3.72 0.12 -5.54
CA LEU A 46 3.36 1.31 -6.31
C LEU A 46 3.79 1.22 -7.77
N LYS A 47 4.87 0.50 -8.07
CA LYS A 47 5.33 0.30 -9.44
C LYS A 47 4.37 -0.57 -10.24
N GLU A 48 3.99 -1.71 -9.68
CA GLU A 48 3.06 -2.63 -10.32
C GLU A 48 1.60 -2.22 -10.15
N ARG A 49 1.35 -1.23 -9.30
CA ARG A 49 0.01 -0.73 -8.97
C ARG A 49 -0.91 -1.83 -8.44
N ILE A 50 -0.36 -2.63 -7.53
CA ILE A 50 -1.07 -3.75 -6.92
C ILE A 50 -0.98 -3.66 -5.41
N MET A 51 -2.12 -3.83 -4.75
CA MET A 51 -2.22 -4.04 -3.32
C MET A 51 -2.49 -5.52 -3.05
N THR A 52 -1.76 -6.08 -2.09
CA THR A 52 -2.03 -7.42 -1.56
C THR A 52 -2.42 -7.31 -0.11
N ARG A 53 -3.55 -7.87 0.25
CA ARG A 53 -4.02 -7.96 1.63
C ARG A 53 -3.78 -9.35 2.18
N ASN A 54 -3.04 -9.43 3.26
CA ASN A 54 -2.80 -10.67 3.99
C ASN A 54 -3.54 -10.65 5.32
N TYR A 55 -4.13 -11.76 5.68
CA TYR A 55 -4.66 -11.97 7.03
C TYR A 55 -3.62 -12.67 7.88
N VAL A 56 -3.38 -12.13 9.06
CA VAL A 56 -2.47 -12.69 10.04
C VAL A 56 -3.29 -13.09 11.28
N TYR A 57 -3.49 -14.39 11.41
CA TYR A 57 -4.21 -14.95 12.56
C TYR A 57 -3.24 -15.30 13.68
N LYS A 58 -3.63 -14.94 14.89
CA LYS A 58 -3.06 -15.53 16.08
C LYS A 58 -3.94 -16.69 16.51
N GLU A 59 -3.49 -17.89 16.25
CA GLU A 59 -4.18 -19.10 16.70
C GLU A 59 -3.84 -19.37 18.16
N LYS A 60 -4.83 -19.29 19.04
CA LYS A 60 -4.68 -19.69 20.44
C LYS A 60 -4.82 -21.21 20.52
N THR A 61 -3.74 -21.90 20.85
CA THR A 61 -3.80 -23.31 21.23
C THR A 61 -3.92 -23.46 22.72
N PHE A 62 -4.96 -24.17 23.15
CA PHE A 62 -5.08 -24.56 24.56
C PHE A 62 -4.36 -25.89 24.76
N GLN A 63 -3.20 -25.85 25.41
CA GLN A 63 -2.62 -27.05 25.96
C GLN A 63 -2.92 -27.12 27.46
N LYS A 64 -3.76 -28.08 27.82
CA LYS A 64 -4.01 -28.50 29.19
C LYS A 64 -3.95 -27.37 30.21
N TYR A 65 -4.92 -26.44 30.13
CA TYR A 65 -5.10 -25.30 31.04
C TYR A 65 -4.14 -24.10 30.88
N ARG A 66 -3.29 -24.07 29.91
CA ARG A 66 -2.46 -22.90 29.59
C ARG A 66 -2.61 -22.49 28.13
N LEU A 67 -2.79 -21.21 27.92
CA LEU A 67 -2.62 -20.58 26.59
C LEU A 67 -1.14 -20.70 26.21
N THR A 68 -0.84 -21.61 25.31
CA THR A 68 0.49 -21.69 24.70
C THR A 68 0.56 -20.87 23.45
N ASP A 69 1.76 -20.44 23.18
CA ASP A 69 2.10 -19.50 22.11
C ASP A 69 1.45 -19.79 20.77
N LEU A 70 1.04 -18.76 20.22
CA LEU A 70 0.26 -18.50 19.06
C LEU A 70 1.01 -18.87 17.78
N SER A 71 0.52 -19.85 17.06
CA SER A 71 0.96 -20.02 15.68
C SER A 71 0.37 -18.87 14.84
N VAL A 72 1.24 -18.10 14.23
CA VAL A 72 0.84 -17.07 13.28
C VAL A 72 0.62 -17.72 11.93
N LYS A 73 -0.63 -17.79 11.51
CA LYS A 73 -0.97 -18.20 10.14
C LYS A 73 -1.16 -16.96 9.28
N LYS A 74 -0.41 -16.90 8.19
CA LYS A 74 -0.55 -15.86 7.18
C LYS A 74 -1.24 -16.46 5.95
N SER A 75 -2.36 -15.89 5.55
CA SER A 75 -3.04 -16.26 4.32
C SER A 75 -3.22 -15.05 3.40
N ASN A 76 -2.89 -15.24 2.13
CA ASN A 76 -3.15 -14.25 1.09
C ASN A 76 -4.63 -14.37 0.72
N SER A 77 -5.38 -13.30 0.88
CA SER A 77 -6.81 -13.36 0.62
C SER A 77 -7.29 -12.48 -0.51
N TYR A 78 -6.53 -11.47 -0.89
CA TYR A 78 -7.06 -10.47 -1.79
C TYR A 78 -5.98 -9.65 -2.49
N VAL A 79 -6.11 -9.54 -3.80
CA VAL A 79 -5.24 -8.71 -4.64
C VAL A 79 -6.10 -7.70 -5.38
N GLN A 80 -5.73 -6.45 -5.35
CA GLN A 80 -6.47 -5.37 -5.96
C GLN A 80 -5.55 -4.34 -6.60
N ASN A 81 -5.98 -3.74 -7.71
CA ASN A 81 -5.27 -2.64 -8.34
C ASN A 81 -5.39 -1.36 -7.52
N ILE A 82 -4.32 -0.58 -7.50
CA ILE A 82 -4.22 0.68 -6.78
C ILE A 82 -3.65 1.78 -7.68
N TYR A 83 -3.86 3.02 -7.28
CA TYR A 83 -3.28 4.20 -7.91
C TYR A 83 -3.03 5.30 -6.87
N GLU A 84 -2.16 6.24 -7.21
CA GLU A 84 -1.89 7.40 -6.38
C GLU A 84 -2.65 8.62 -6.88
N GLU A 85 -3.22 9.37 -5.94
CA GLU A 85 -3.88 10.64 -6.20
C GLU A 85 -3.66 11.57 -4.98
N ASP A 86 -3.12 12.76 -5.22
CA ASP A 86 -2.88 13.78 -4.18
C ASP A 86 -2.10 13.26 -2.96
N GLY A 87 -1.07 12.44 -3.19
CA GLY A 87 -0.25 11.85 -2.14
C GLY A 87 -0.90 10.71 -1.35
N LYS A 88 -2.10 10.30 -1.75
CA LYS A 88 -2.85 9.19 -1.16
C LYS A 88 -2.87 8.00 -2.12
N ILE A 89 -3.00 6.82 -1.56
CA ILE A 89 -3.10 5.58 -2.34
C ILE A 89 -4.54 5.09 -2.25
N LEU A 90 -5.15 4.85 -3.42
CA LEU A 90 -6.53 4.40 -3.52
C LEU A 90 -6.60 3.09 -4.31
N THR A 91 -7.52 2.23 -3.91
CA THR A 91 -7.93 1.09 -4.74
C THR A 91 -8.83 1.55 -5.88
N HIS A 92 -8.95 0.72 -6.92
CA HIS A 92 -9.94 0.98 -7.96
C HIS A 92 -11.35 1.09 -7.38
N LYS A 93 -12.17 1.88 -8.04
CA LYS A 93 -13.57 2.04 -7.70
C LYS A 93 -14.30 0.71 -7.83
N HIS A 94 -14.99 0.31 -6.78
CA HIS A 94 -15.84 -0.87 -6.78
C HIS A 94 -17.30 -0.43 -6.76
N GLY A 95 -17.99 -0.68 -7.84
CA GLY A 95 -19.41 -0.31 -8.03
C GLY A 95 -19.66 0.40 -9.35
N TYR A 96 -20.62 1.29 -9.33
CA TYR A 96 -21.09 2.07 -10.49
C TYR A 96 -20.57 3.51 -10.44
N PRO A 97 -20.54 4.26 -11.55
CA PRO A 97 -20.02 5.64 -11.56
C PRO A 97 -20.64 6.57 -10.51
N GLN A 98 -21.93 6.38 -10.19
CA GLN A 98 -22.65 7.19 -9.21
C GLN A 98 -22.69 6.59 -7.81
N PHE A 99 -22.27 5.35 -7.67
CA PHE A 99 -22.32 4.60 -6.43
C PHE A 99 -21.14 3.64 -6.36
N TYR A 100 -20.09 4.02 -5.65
CA TYR A 100 -18.89 3.18 -5.52
C TYR A 100 -18.23 3.31 -4.16
N THR A 101 -17.40 2.34 -3.85
CA THR A 101 -16.50 2.33 -2.69
C THR A 101 -15.06 2.20 -3.14
N GLN A 102 -14.15 2.80 -2.36
CA GLN A 102 -12.71 2.67 -2.53
C GLN A 102 -12.06 2.56 -1.16
N ILE A 103 -10.94 1.85 -1.08
CA ILE A 103 -10.08 1.86 0.10
C ILE A 103 -9.03 2.94 -0.11
N LEU A 104 -8.86 3.79 0.88
CA LEU A 104 -7.89 4.88 0.93
C LEU A 104 -6.84 4.57 1.98
N PHE A 105 -5.57 4.57 1.57
CA PHE A 105 -4.45 4.39 2.48
C PHE A 105 -3.78 5.74 2.75
N GLU A 106 -3.85 6.19 3.99
CA GLU A 106 -3.08 7.33 4.48
C GLU A 106 -1.83 6.83 5.20
N LYS A 107 -0.75 6.67 4.44
CA LYS A 107 0.50 6.12 4.93
C LYS A 107 1.13 6.92 6.07
N ASP A 108 1.04 8.25 6.02
CA ASP A 108 1.67 9.12 7.02
C ASP A 108 0.99 9.00 8.39
N LYS A 109 -0.30 8.73 8.42
CA LYS A 109 -1.10 8.54 9.63
C LYS A 109 -1.23 7.08 10.04
N LYS A 110 -0.78 6.14 9.20
CA LYS A 110 -0.97 4.69 9.38
C LYS A 110 -2.44 4.30 9.48
N GLU A 111 -3.30 5.02 8.80
CA GLU A 111 -4.75 4.84 8.83
C GLU A 111 -5.27 4.39 7.46
N ILE A 112 -6.33 3.62 7.50
CA ILE A 112 -7.02 3.12 6.32
C ILE A 112 -8.48 3.50 6.42
N PHE A 113 -8.99 4.06 5.33
CA PHE A 113 -10.36 4.55 5.24
C PHE A 113 -11.13 3.85 4.13
N MET A 114 -12.43 3.75 4.32
CA MET A 114 -13.38 3.43 3.26
C MET A 114 -14.00 4.73 2.75
N LYS A 115 -13.78 5.02 1.48
CA LYS A 115 -14.43 6.10 0.77
C LYS A 115 -15.68 5.55 0.09
N THR A 116 -16.81 6.15 0.36
CA THR A 116 -18.09 5.81 -0.27
C THR A 116 -18.62 7.03 -1.02
N VAL A 117 -18.98 6.86 -2.27
CA VAL A 117 -19.62 7.90 -3.08
C VAL A 117 -21.01 7.44 -3.45
N LEU A 118 -21.99 8.26 -3.13
CA LEU A 118 -23.40 8.06 -3.45
C LEU A 118 -23.97 9.35 -4.02
N ASN A 119 -24.34 9.33 -5.30
CA ASN A 119 -24.91 10.50 -6.01
C ASN A 119 -24.10 11.80 -5.78
N ASP A 120 -22.79 11.73 -6.05
CA ASP A 120 -21.83 12.83 -5.87
C ASP A 120 -21.57 13.25 -4.40
N GLU A 121 -22.23 12.63 -3.44
CA GLU A 121 -21.91 12.79 -2.02
C GLU A 121 -20.83 11.82 -1.60
N GLU A 122 -19.78 12.36 -1.00
CA GLU A 122 -18.61 11.62 -0.58
C GLU A 122 -18.60 11.42 0.94
N GLY A 123 -18.51 10.17 1.36
CA GLY A 123 -18.34 9.79 2.77
C GLY A 123 -16.98 9.13 2.99
N LEU A 124 -16.37 9.41 4.12
CA LEU A 124 -15.10 8.83 4.54
C LEU A 124 -15.22 8.23 5.94
N SER A 125 -14.89 6.95 6.05
CA SER A 125 -14.99 6.20 7.31
C SER A 125 -13.68 5.47 7.59
N LYS A 126 -13.09 5.70 8.75
CA LYS A 126 -11.87 4.97 9.16
C LYS A 126 -12.22 3.51 9.44
N ILE A 127 -11.56 2.60 8.75
CA ILE A 127 -11.77 1.16 8.88
C ILE A 127 -10.66 0.45 9.65
N SER A 128 -9.46 1.02 9.69
CA SER A 128 -8.34 0.41 10.38
C SER A 128 -7.26 1.42 10.74
N THR A 129 -6.52 1.10 11.80
CA THR A 129 -5.28 1.78 12.17
C THR A 129 -4.18 0.73 12.24
N CYS A 130 -3.06 1.00 11.59
CA CYS A 130 -1.91 0.11 11.56
C CYS A 130 -0.84 0.56 12.56
N LYS A 131 -0.18 -0.38 13.23
CA LYS A 131 0.88 -0.06 14.19
C LYS A 131 2.21 0.17 13.52
N LYS A 132 2.43 -0.43 12.34
CA LYS A 132 3.72 -0.42 11.67
C LYS A 132 3.57 -0.08 10.20
N ILE A 133 4.47 0.76 9.70
CA ILE A 133 4.65 1.05 8.29
C ILE A 133 6.12 0.90 7.94
N GLU A 134 6.41 0.16 6.87
CA GLU A 134 7.75 -0.05 6.35
C GLU A 134 7.78 0.29 4.87
N LYS A 135 8.84 0.95 4.44
CA LYS A 135 9.07 1.26 3.03
C LYS A 135 10.28 0.48 2.55
N PHE A 136 10.10 -0.23 1.47
CA PHE A 136 11.16 -0.94 0.79
C PHE A 136 11.35 -0.34 -0.59
N GLU A 137 12.57 0.09 -0.87
CA GLU A 137 12.96 0.52 -2.22
C GLU A 137 13.73 -0.63 -2.86
N LYS A 138 13.19 -1.18 -3.94
CA LYS A 138 13.84 -2.20 -4.72
C LYS A 138 14.38 -1.56 -6.00
N GLU A 139 15.69 -1.59 -6.19
CA GLU A 139 16.30 -1.24 -7.47
C GLU A 139 15.87 -2.27 -8.51
N SER A 140 15.26 -1.78 -9.57
CA SER A 140 14.88 -2.61 -10.70
C SER A 140 15.95 -2.61 -11.76
#